data_21f42652f7ff2555042a48fcde8e85c7
#
_entry.id   21f42652f7ff2555042a48fcde8e85c7
#
_cell.length_a   1.000
_cell.length_b   1.000
_cell.length_c   1.000
_cell.angle_alpha   90.00
_cell.angle_beta   90.00
_cell.angle_gamma   90.00
#
_symmetry.space_group_name_H-M   'P 1'
#
loop_
_entity.id
_entity.type
_entity.pdbx_description
1 polymer ?
#
loop_
_entity_poly.entity_id
_entity_poly.type
_entity_poly.pdbx_seq_one_letter_code
_entity_poly.pdbx_strand_id
1 'polypeptide(L)'
;MRQTENTAIVLRYANYRDHDRMLTLLSPTRGRMEVLSRGCRRPRSPLLNASELFALGDFQLYIKQERATLVSANLLETFYLLRADFDRLAVGVYLLNLAEAAAQPGQNCQELFLLLLHTLSRLTFSDQEWKPLLAGFLLHYAAAGGYKPRLMHCVTCGRRMTPQERAWFDLGEGGLSCEGCHARQAVPLAPEQVRWMRRSLMGGASTWVNDEEAYAPYVLLRDFVERRLERPLRSAAMLPK
;
A
#
# COMPACT_ATOMS: atom_id res chain seq x y z
N MET A 1 6.18 -32.93 3.89
CA MET A 1 6.33 -32.40 2.53
C MET A 1 4.94 -32.11 1.98
N ARG A 2 4.65 -30.87 1.59
CA ARG A 2 3.32 -30.48 1.11
C ARG A 2 3.43 -29.54 -0.08
N GLN A 3 2.66 -29.83 -1.11
CA GLN A 3 2.41 -28.91 -2.22
C GLN A 3 1.18 -28.08 -1.91
N THR A 4 1.24 -26.76 -2.11
CA THR A 4 0.13 -25.85 -1.82
C THR A 4 0.02 -24.83 -2.93
N GLU A 5 -1.22 -24.50 -3.29
CA GLU A 5 -1.53 -23.40 -4.19
C GLU A 5 -1.92 -22.17 -3.37
N ASN A 6 -1.41 -21.00 -3.78
CA ASN A 6 -1.65 -19.76 -3.07
C ASN A 6 -1.79 -18.62 -4.08
N THR A 7 -2.93 -17.96 -4.08
CA THR A 7 -3.05 -16.67 -4.76
C THR A 7 -2.18 -15.66 -4.01
N ALA A 8 -1.31 -14.98 -4.73
CA ALA A 8 -0.37 -14.04 -4.14
C ALA A 8 0.10 -13.00 -5.16
N ILE A 9 0.70 -11.92 -4.66
CA ILE A 9 1.40 -10.91 -5.44
C ILE A 9 2.87 -10.82 -5.00
N VAL A 10 3.80 -10.62 -5.94
CA VAL A 10 5.22 -10.40 -5.65
C VAL A 10 5.42 -8.96 -5.18
N LEU A 11 5.79 -8.78 -3.92
CA LEU A 11 6.08 -7.48 -3.31
C LEU A 11 7.53 -7.06 -3.54
N ARG A 12 8.45 -8.01 -3.51
CA ARG A 12 9.89 -7.77 -3.63
C ARG A 12 10.58 -9.03 -4.14
N TYR A 13 11.73 -8.86 -4.79
CA TYR A 13 12.68 -9.94 -5.02
C TYR A 13 14.12 -9.52 -4.71
N ALA A 14 14.95 -10.50 -4.40
CA ALA A 14 16.39 -10.36 -4.33
C ALA A 14 17.05 -11.45 -5.18
N ASN A 15 18.06 -11.09 -5.96
CA ASN A 15 18.84 -12.08 -6.71
C ASN A 15 19.57 -13.00 -5.72
N TYR A 16 19.48 -14.30 -5.97
CA TYR A 16 20.09 -15.33 -5.14
C TYR A 16 20.81 -16.31 -6.04
N ARG A 17 22.12 -16.51 -5.84
CA ARG A 17 22.98 -17.27 -6.73
C ARG A 17 22.91 -16.76 -8.19
N ASP A 18 23.39 -17.55 -9.15
CA ASP A 18 23.52 -17.12 -10.54
C ASP A 18 22.16 -16.95 -11.26
N HIS A 19 21.21 -17.83 -10.97
CA HIS A 19 19.96 -17.93 -11.72
C HIS A 19 18.70 -17.92 -10.87
N ASP A 20 18.81 -17.79 -9.56
CA ASP A 20 17.71 -17.87 -8.62
C ASP A 20 17.29 -16.48 -8.12
N ARG A 21 16.09 -16.39 -7.58
CA ARG A 21 15.60 -15.24 -6.82
C ARG A 21 14.95 -15.71 -5.52
N MET A 22 15.11 -14.92 -4.47
CA MET A 22 14.28 -14.98 -3.29
C MET A 22 13.14 -13.97 -3.47
N LEU A 23 11.90 -14.45 -3.48
CA LEU A 23 10.70 -13.64 -3.64
C LEU A 23 10.06 -13.40 -2.28
N THR A 24 9.57 -12.18 -2.05
CA THR A 24 8.65 -11.86 -0.97
C THR A 24 7.26 -11.75 -1.57
N LEU A 25 6.37 -12.65 -1.21
CA LEU A 25 4.99 -12.70 -1.66
C LEU A 25 4.03 -12.20 -0.57
N LEU A 26 2.95 -11.54 -0.97
CA LEU A 26 1.78 -11.30 -0.12
C LEU A 26 0.65 -12.22 -0.56
N SER A 27 0.17 -13.06 0.34
CA SER A 27 -1.03 -13.88 0.18
C SER A 27 -2.15 -13.37 1.08
N PRO A 28 -3.41 -13.37 0.62
CA PRO A 28 -4.54 -12.94 1.46
C PRO A 28 -4.71 -13.79 2.70
N THR A 29 -4.42 -15.10 2.63
CA THR A 29 -4.68 -16.06 3.71
C THR A 29 -3.45 -16.42 4.54
N ARG A 30 -2.23 -16.19 3.99
CA ARG A 30 -0.96 -16.56 4.64
C ARG A 30 -0.07 -15.37 4.96
N GLY A 31 -0.49 -14.16 4.62
CA GLY A 31 0.31 -12.97 4.81
C GLY A 31 1.60 -12.98 3.98
N ARG A 32 2.69 -12.53 4.58
CA ARG A 32 3.99 -12.46 3.92
C ARG A 32 4.66 -13.83 3.87
N MET A 33 5.17 -14.20 2.70
CA MET A 33 5.89 -15.47 2.49
C MET A 33 7.22 -15.22 1.76
N GLU A 34 8.29 -15.87 2.22
CA GLU A 34 9.57 -15.91 1.52
C GLU A 34 9.63 -17.19 0.68
N VAL A 35 9.85 -17.04 -0.64
CA VAL A 35 9.78 -18.14 -1.60
C VAL A 35 11.00 -18.15 -2.50
N LEU A 36 11.71 -19.27 -2.57
CA LEU A 36 12.84 -19.46 -3.49
C LEU A 36 12.31 -19.81 -4.88
N SER A 37 12.61 -18.97 -5.87
CA SER A 37 12.35 -19.24 -7.30
C SER A 37 13.64 -19.69 -7.98
N ARG A 38 13.79 -21.00 -8.19
CA ARG A 38 14.98 -21.59 -8.75
C ARG A 38 15.01 -21.45 -10.26
N GLY A 39 16.15 -21.06 -10.81
CA GLY A 39 16.37 -20.96 -12.25
C GLY A 39 15.50 -19.94 -12.95
N CYS A 40 14.79 -19.06 -12.23
CA CYS A 40 13.87 -18.09 -12.81
C CYS A 40 14.57 -17.07 -13.73
N ARG A 41 15.88 -16.84 -13.54
CA ARG A 41 16.69 -15.92 -14.35
C ARG A 41 17.36 -16.59 -15.55
N ARG A 42 17.15 -17.89 -15.77
CA ARG A 42 17.65 -18.57 -16.96
C ARG A 42 16.89 -18.11 -18.20
N PRO A 43 17.54 -17.99 -19.37
CA PRO A 43 16.84 -17.75 -20.61
C PRO A 43 15.70 -18.76 -20.81
N ARG A 44 14.52 -18.29 -21.21
CA ARG A 44 13.31 -19.12 -21.44
C ARG A 44 12.76 -19.82 -20.19
N SER A 45 13.11 -19.37 -18.98
CA SER A 45 12.51 -19.92 -17.76
C SER A 45 11.01 -19.63 -17.72
N PRO A 46 10.14 -20.65 -17.47
CA PRO A 46 8.70 -20.41 -17.28
C PRO A 46 8.39 -19.61 -16.03
N LEU A 47 9.35 -19.49 -15.09
CA LEU A 47 9.21 -18.73 -13.85
C LEU A 47 9.69 -17.28 -13.97
N LEU A 48 10.20 -16.86 -15.13
CA LEU A 48 10.79 -15.52 -15.29
C LEU A 48 9.79 -14.41 -14.92
N ASN A 49 8.66 -14.38 -15.61
CA ASN A 49 7.64 -13.35 -15.40
C ASN A 49 6.94 -13.46 -14.02
N ALA A 50 6.78 -14.68 -13.52
CA ALA A 50 6.21 -14.92 -12.20
C ALA A 50 7.15 -14.50 -11.05
N SER A 51 8.42 -14.21 -11.35
CA SER A 51 9.42 -13.77 -10.38
C SER A 51 9.75 -12.27 -10.49
N GLU A 52 8.91 -11.50 -11.18
CA GLU A 52 9.02 -10.05 -11.31
C GLU A 52 8.13 -9.32 -10.31
N LEU A 53 8.48 -8.07 -10.00
CA LEU A 53 7.62 -7.19 -9.18
C LEU A 53 6.23 -7.07 -9.79
N PHE A 54 5.22 -6.98 -8.93
CA PHE A 54 3.80 -6.87 -9.28
C PHE A 54 3.19 -8.16 -9.85
N ALA A 55 3.93 -9.23 -10.11
CA ALA A 55 3.35 -10.47 -10.61
C ALA A 55 2.29 -10.99 -9.64
N LEU A 56 1.05 -10.99 -10.08
CA LEU A 56 -0.12 -11.53 -9.39
C LEU A 56 -0.51 -12.85 -10.05
N GLY A 57 -0.73 -13.88 -9.26
CA GLY A 57 -1.13 -15.19 -9.80
C GLY A 57 -1.35 -16.24 -8.73
N ASP A 58 -1.61 -17.46 -9.19
CA ASP A 58 -1.70 -18.64 -8.35
C ASP A 58 -0.35 -19.36 -8.37
N PHE A 59 0.35 -19.29 -7.25
CA PHE A 59 1.69 -19.83 -7.06
C PHE A 59 1.62 -21.22 -6.45
N GLN A 60 2.14 -22.22 -7.16
CA GLN A 60 2.31 -23.57 -6.66
C GLN A 60 3.63 -23.69 -5.90
N LEU A 61 3.55 -23.92 -4.60
CA LEU A 61 4.69 -23.95 -3.71
C LEU A 61 4.93 -25.35 -3.17
N TYR A 62 6.21 -25.75 -3.18
CA TYR A 62 6.70 -26.93 -2.46
C TYR A 62 7.29 -26.48 -1.13
N ILE A 63 6.74 -26.97 -0.02
CA ILE A 63 7.17 -26.61 1.34
C ILE A 63 7.88 -27.79 1.99
N LYS A 64 9.12 -27.54 2.42
CA LYS A 64 9.94 -28.49 3.19
C LYS A 64 10.66 -27.75 4.32
N GLN A 65 10.43 -28.18 5.57
CA GLN A 65 11.06 -27.56 6.75
C GLN A 65 10.98 -26.03 6.73
N GLU A 66 9.77 -25.50 6.61
CA GLU A 66 9.47 -24.04 6.55
C GLU A 66 10.04 -23.28 5.34
N ARG A 67 10.76 -23.95 4.45
CA ARG A 67 11.28 -23.35 3.21
C ARG A 67 10.32 -23.60 2.07
N ALA A 68 9.83 -22.51 1.47
CA ALA A 68 8.97 -22.55 0.29
C ALA A 68 9.82 -22.43 -0.98
N THR A 69 9.54 -23.26 -1.97
CA THR A 69 10.14 -23.20 -3.31
C THR A 69 9.03 -23.10 -4.34
N LEU A 70 9.15 -22.16 -5.27
CA LEU A 70 8.22 -22.02 -6.39
C LEU A 70 8.40 -23.18 -7.38
N VAL A 71 7.30 -23.88 -7.66
CA VAL A 71 7.23 -24.98 -8.64
C VAL A 71 6.73 -24.47 -9.98
N SER A 72 5.58 -23.80 -9.96
CA SER A 72 4.95 -23.19 -11.12
C SER A 72 4.08 -22.03 -10.68
N ALA A 73 3.67 -21.19 -11.60
CA ALA A 73 2.70 -20.12 -11.36
C ALA A 73 1.79 -19.97 -12.57
N ASN A 74 0.49 -19.74 -12.29
CA ASN A 74 -0.47 -19.29 -13.26
C ASN A 74 -0.64 -17.78 -13.05
N LEU A 75 -0.11 -16.95 -13.96
CA LEU A 75 -0.18 -15.49 -13.86
C LEU A 75 -1.59 -15.01 -14.22
N LEU A 76 -2.13 -14.18 -13.35
CA LEU A 76 -3.41 -13.48 -13.54
C LEU A 76 -3.18 -12.07 -14.06
N GLU A 77 -2.18 -11.36 -13.51
CA GLU A 77 -1.86 -9.98 -13.90
C GLU A 77 -0.39 -9.68 -13.57
N THR A 78 0.24 -8.77 -14.32
CA THR A 78 1.63 -8.34 -14.10
C THR A 78 1.77 -6.84 -13.89
N PHE A 79 0.67 -6.10 -14.05
CA PHE A 79 0.63 -4.64 -13.98
C PHE A 79 1.72 -3.98 -14.83
N TYR A 80 1.97 -4.57 -16.01
CA TYR A 80 3.11 -4.20 -16.85
C TYR A 80 3.07 -2.73 -17.29
N LEU A 81 1.87 -2.18 -17.53
CA LEU A 81 1.68 -0.80 -17.98
C LEU A 81 2.19 0.24 -16.98
N LEU A 82 2.34 -0.09 -15.70
CA LEU A 82 2.99 0.81 -14.72
C LEU A 82 4.40 1.21 -15.13
N ARG A 83 5.08 0.37 -15.91
CA ARG A 83 6.46 0.65 -16.36
C ARG A 83 6.55 1.71 -17.45
N ALA A 84 5.42 2.08 -18.06
CA ALA A 84 5.36 3.13 -19.08
C ALA A 84 5.33 4.55 -18.47
N ASP A 85 5.01 4.66 -17.17
CA ASP A 85 4.90 5.94 -16.46
C ASP A 85 5.74 5.85 -15.16
N PHE A 86 6.78 6.68 -15.08
CA PHE A 86 7.70 6.67 -13.94
C PHE A 86 7.01 6.99 -12.61
N ASP A 87 6.10 7.96 -12.62
CA ASP A 87 5.39 8.39 -11.40
C ASP A 87 4.48 7.28 -10.89
N ARG A 88 3.71 6.66 -11.78
CA ARG A 88 2.84 5.52 -11.44
C ARG A 88 3.65 4.32 -10.99
N LEU A 89 4.79 4.04 -11.63
CA LEU A 89 5.69 2.97 -11.19
C LEU A 89 6.25 3.22 -9.79
N ALA A 90 6.73 4.45 -9.51
CA ALA A 90 7.26 4.83 -8.21
C ALA A 90 6.22 4.70 -7.10
N VAL A 91 4.99 5.15 -7.36
CA VAL A 91 3.86 4.97 -6.44
C VAL A 91 3.56 3.49 -6.25
N GLY A 92 3.48 2.70 -7.32
CA GLY A 92 3.25 1.25 -7.23
C GLY A 92 4.29 0.54 -6.36
N VAL A 93 5.58 0.84 -6.55
CA VAL A 93 6.67 0.29 -5.72
C VAL A 93 6.52 0.71 -4.25
N TYR A 94 6.12 1.96 -4.00
CA TYR A 94 5.87 2.43 -2.64
C TYR A 94 4.72 1.67 -1.97
N LEU A 95 3.62 1.41 -2.70
CA LEU A 95 2.50 0.59 -2.23
C LEU A 95 2.94 -0.84 -1.88
N LEU A 96 3.77 -1.49 -2.72
CA LEU A 96 4.32 -2.82 -2.43
C LEU A 96 5.14 -2.82 -1.13
N ASN A 97 5.98 -1.79 -0.91
CA ASN A 97 6.80 -1.70 0.30
C ASN A 97 5.96 -1.45 1.56
N LEU A 98 4.90 -0.65 1.48
CA LEU A 98 3.94 -0.49 2.57
C LEU A 98 3.26 -1.82 2.92
N ALA A 99 2.82 -2.56 1.89
CA ALA A 99 2.21 -3.87 2.09
C ALA A 99 3.20 -4.88 2.71
N GLU A 100 4.47 -4.87 2.28
CA GLU A 100 5.53 -5.70 2.90
C GLU A 100 5.75 -5.35 4.37
N ALA A 101 5.72 -4.05 4.72
CA ALA A 101 5.93 -3.58 6.09
C ALA A 101 4.79 -4.00 7.04
N ALA A 102 3.54 -4.01 6.56
CA ALA A 102 2.38 -4.37 7.38
C ALA A 102 2.15 -5.88 7.47
N ALA A 103 2.50 -6.64 6.43
CA ALA A 103 2.18 -8.05 6.35
C ALA A 103 3.08 -8.90 7.26
N GLN A 104 2.48 -9.71 8.10
CA GLN A 104 3.20 -10.68 8.95
C GLN A 104 3.03 -12.11 8.39
N PRO A 105 4.03 -12.99 8.56
CA PRO A 105 3.90 -14.39 8.18
C PRO A 105 2.78 -15.11 8.93
N GLY A 106 1.98 -15.90 8.22
CA GLY A 106 0.92 -16.71 8.80
C GLY A 106 -0.36 -15.96 9.20
N GLN A 107 -0.42 -14.64 9.03
CA GLN A 107 -1.60 -13.85 9.34
C GLN A 107 -2.53 -13.70 8.13
N ASN A 108 -3.83 -13.55 8.41
CA ASN A 108 -4.79 -13.16 7.39
C ASN A 108 -4.56 -11.69 7.01
N CYS A 109 -4.24 -11.46 5.75
CA CYS A 109 -3.99 -10.13 5.17
C CYS A 109 -4.99 -9.79 4.06
N GLN A 110 -6.19 -10.37 4.07
CA GLN A 110 -7.17 -10.22 3.00
C GLN A 110 -7.54 -8.76 2.71
N GLU A 111 -7.77 -7.96 3.75
CA GLU A 111 -8.10 -6.53 3.58
C GLU A 111 -6.95 -5.76 2.93
N LEU A 112 -5.72 -5.96 3.42
CA LEU A 112 -4.53 -5.34 2.86
C LEU A 112 -4.29 -5.79 1.41
N PHE A 113 -4.46 -7.08 1.13
CA PHE A 113 -4.31 -7.65 -0.21
C PHE A 113 -5.30 -7.02 -1.20
N LEU A 114 -6.58 -6.96 -0.85
CA LEU A 114 -7.62 -6.35 -1.67
C LEU A 114 -7.41 -4.84 -1.86
N LEU A 115 -7.01 -4.13 -0.80
CA LEU A 115 -6.67 -2.71 -0.87
C LEU A 115 -5.52 -2.46 -1.86
N LEU A 116 -4.46 -3.28 -1.77
CA LEU A 116 -3.31 -3.20 -2.67
C LEU A 116 -3.70 -3.48 -4.12
N LEU A 117 -4.41 -4.59 -4.39
CA LEU A 117 -4.82 -4.97 -5.75
C LEU A 117 -5.74 -3.92 -6.36
N HIS A 118 -6.71 -3.42 -5.60
CA HIS A 118 -7.64 -2.41 -6.07
C HIS A 118 -6.89 -1.12 -6.47
N THR A 119 -5.94 -0.68 -5.63
CA THR A 119 -5.16 0.53 -5.91
C THR A 119 -4.24 0.33 -7.11
N LEU A 120 -3.55 -0.80 -7.21
CA LEU A 120 -2.70 -1.13 -8.36
C LEU A 120 -3.51 -1.21 -9.66
N SER A 121 -4.70 -1.84 -9.63
CA SER A 121 -5.58 -1.90 -10.81
C SER A 121 -5.98 -0.51 -11.30
N ARG A 122 -6.38 0.38 -10.39
CA ARG A 122 -6.73 1.77 -10.77
C ARG A 122 -5.51 2.54 -11.25
N LEU A 123 -4.38 2.39 -10.58
CA LEU A 123 -3.13 3.03 -10.96
C LEU A 123 -2.67 2.59 -12.37
N THR A 124 -2.99 1.35 -12.76
CA THR A 124 -2.57 0.77 -14.04
C THR A 124 -3.56 1.05 -15.18
N PHE A 125 -4.87 0.89 -14.92
CA PHE A 125 -5.88 0.79 -15.95
C PHE A 125 -6.87 1.95 -16.00
N SER A 126 -6.71 2.98 -15.13
CA SER A 126 -7.53 4.18 -15.19
C SER A 126 -6.68 5.41 -15.51
N ASP A 127 -7.32 6.43 -16.09
CA ASP A 127 -6.71 7.75 -16.34
C ASP A 127 -6.67 8.62 -15.05
N GLN A 128 -7.11 8.07 -13.93
CA GLN A 128 -7.16 8.77 -12.66
C GLN A 128 -5.75 9.21 -12.21
N GLU A 129 -5.65 10.40 -11.65
CA GLU A 129 -4.41 10.87 -11.05
C GLU A 129 -3.94 9.96 -9.90
N TRP A 130 -2.63 9.77 -9.78
CA TRP A 130 -2.04 8.93 -8.76
C TRP A 130 -2.12 9.51 -7.34
N LYS A 131 -2.15 10.86 -7.19
CA LYS A 131 -2.16 11.52 -5.87
C LYS A 131 -3.36 11.13 -5.01
N PRO A 132 -4.62 11.23 -5.49
CA PRO A 132 -5.77 10.78 -4.72
C PRO A 132 -5.80 9.26 -4.48
N LEU A 133 -5.27 8.45 -5.42
CA LEU A 133 -5.15 7.01 -5.23
C LEU A 133 -4.20 6.67 -4.08
N LEU A 134 -3.04 7.31 -4.04
CA LEU A 134 -2.07 7.14 -2.96
C LEU A 134 -2.65 7.61 -1.63
N ALA A 135 -3.29 8.81 -1.59
CA ALA A 135 -3.89 9.33 -0.37
C ALA A 135 -5.00 8.42 0.19
N GLY A 136 -5.87 7.91 -0.69
CA GLY A 136 -6.92 6.97 -0.32
C GLY A 136 -6.35 5.66 0.22
N PHE A 137 -5.35 5.10 -0.45
CA PHE A 137 -4.63 3.92 0.04
C PHE A 137 -4.08 4.16 1.44
N LEU A 138 -3.36 5.27 1.67
CA LEU A 138 -2.74 5.60 2.95
C LEU A 138 -3.75 5.74 4.08
N LEU A 139 -4.93 6.33 3.83
CA LEU A 139 -6.03 6.41 4.80
C LEU A 139 -6.53 5.02 5.23
N HIS A 140 -6.77 4.14 4.26
CA HIS A 140 -7.26 2.79 4.53
C HIS A 140 -6.16 1.89 5.11
N TYR A 141 -4.92 2.05 4.67
CA TYR A 141 -3.76 1.39 5.27
C TYR A 141 -3.61 1.72 6.75
N ALA A 142 -3.71 3.01 7.09
CA ALA A 142 -3.69 3.46 8.48
C ALA A 142 -4.85 2.87 9.30
N ALA A 143 -6.05 2.81 8.73
CA ALA A 143 -7.21 2.24 9.38
C ALA A 143 -7.04 0.72 9.64
N ALA A 144 -6.57 -0.02 8.65
CA ALA A 144 -6.28 -1.46 8.76
C ALA A 144 -5.17 -1.75 9.77
N GLY A 145 -4.18 -0.86 9.89
CA GLY A 145 -3.10 -0.93 10.87
C GLY A 145 -3.48 -0.51 12.30
N GLY A 146 -4.76 -0.17 12.56
CA GLY A 146 -5.26 0.18 13.90
C GLY A 146 -5.03 1.64 14.30
N TYR A 147 -4.50 2.48 13.43
CA TYR A 147 -4.30 3.92 13.68
C TYR A 147 -5.12 4.81 12.73
N LYS A 148 -6.39 4.44 12.56
CA LYS A 148 -7.36 5.19 11.77
C LYS A 148 -7.38 6.67 12.19
N PRO A 149 -7.22 7.62 11.25
CA PRO A 149 -7.23 9.04 11.57
C PRO A 149 -8.56 9.49 12.21
N ARG A 150 -8.46 10.25 13.32
CA ARG A 150 -9.62 10.80 14.02
C ARG A 150 -10.05 12.11 13.36
N LEU A 151 -11.05 12.03 12.47
CA LEU A 151 -11.47 13.17 11.64
C LEU A 151 -12.78 13.85 12.09
N MET A 152 -13.46 13.33 13.11
CA MET A 152 -14.79 13.82 13.51
C MET A 152 -14.75 14.69 14.76
N HIS A 153 -13.73 14.52 15.60
CA HIS A 153 -13.60 15.23 16.88
C HIS A 153 -12.19 15.79 17.04
N CYS A 154 -12.06 16.89 17.76
CA CYS A 154 -10.75 17.42 18.15
C CYS A 154 -10.03 16.40 19.05
N VAL A 155 -8.79 16.07 18.70
CA VAL A 155 -8.00 15.07 19.44
C VAL A 155 -7.63 15.51 20.86
N THR A 156 -7.67 16.83 21.12
CA THR A 156 -7.30 17.43 22.41
C THR A 156 -8.52 17.67 23.32
N CYS A 157 -9.54 18.39 22.86
CA CYS A 157 -10.69 18.76 23.70
C CYS A 157 -11.94 17.89 23.47
N GLY A 158 -11.92 16.99 22.50
CA GLY A 158 -13.02 16.07 22.23
C GLY A 158 -14.25 16.69 21.53
N ARG A 159 -14.29 18.01 21.32
CA ARG A 159 -15.45 18.62 20.67
C ARG A 159 -15.61 18.13 19.24
N ARG A 160 -16.84 18.02 18.78
CA ARG A 160 -17.15 17.67 17.40
C ARG A 160 -16.67 18.77 16.46
N MET A 161 -15.98 18.35 15.38
CA MET A 161 -15.46 19.22 14.32
C MET A 161 -16.43 19.27 13.15
N THR A 162 -16.85 20.47 12.77
CA THR A 162 -17.71 20.66 11.57
C THR A 162 -16.89 20.55 10.28
N PRO A 163 -17.51 20.21 9.13
CA PRO A 163 -16.77 20.11 7.87
C PRO A 163 -16.32 21.46 7.29
N GLN A 164 -16.83 22.58 7.81
CA GLN A 164 -16.59 23.94 7.30
C GLN A 164 -15.55 24.71 8.11
N GLU A 165 -15.20 24.24 9.31
CA GLU A 165 -14.24 24.93 10.15
C GLU A 165 -12.79 24.65 9.76
N ARG A 166 -11.92 25.60 10.07
CA ARG A 166 -10.46 25.38 9.97
C ARG A 166 -10.05 24.28 10.91
N ALA A 167 -9.17 23.40 10.43
CA ALA A 167 -8.66 22.28 11.18
C ALA A 167 -7.15 22.15 11.00
N TRP A 168 -6.50 21.57 11.98
CA TRP A 168 -5.08 21.23 11.93
C TRP A 168 -4.96 19.73 12.18
N PHE A 169 -4.13 19.06 11.40
CA PHE A 169 -3.88 17.65 11.60
C PHE A 169 -2.64 17.44 12.47
N ASP A 170 -2.84 16.83 13.62
CA ASP A 170 -1.76 16.42 14.51
C ASP A 170 -1.23 15.04 14.08
N LEU A 171 0.02 15.01 13.58
CA LEU A 171 0.66 13.79 13.11
C LEU A 171 0.96 12.79 14.25
N GLY A 172 1.20 13.28 15.46
CA GLY A 172 1.45 12.46 16.65
C GLY A 172 0.17 11.81 17.14
N GLU A 173 -0.84 12.64 17.43
CA GLU A 173 -2.14 12.20 17.92
C GLU A 173 -2.99 11.50 16.86
N GLY A 174 -2.67 11.69 15.58
CA GLY A 174 -3.35 11.04 14.47
C GLY A 174 -4.77 11.52 14.23
N GLY A 175 -4.97 12.83 14.21
CA GLY A 175 -6.30 13.36 13.95
C GLY A 175 -6.38 14.89 13.94
N LEU A 176 -7.60 15.41 13.86
CA LEU A 176 -7.88 16.84 13.78
C LEU A 176 -7.82 17.52 15.14
N SER A 177 -7.23 18.71 15.16
CA SER A 177 -7.32 19.68 16.27
C SER A 177 -8.05 20.93 15.83
N CYS A 178 -8.81 21.53 16.73
CA CYS A 178 -9.48 22.82 16.51
C CYS A 178 -8.53 24.00 16.71
N GLU A 179 -8.95 25.20 16.31
CA GLU A 179 -8.16 26.42 16.37
C GLU A 179 -7.61 26.73 17.78
N GLY A 180 -8.38 26.48 18.82
CA GLY A 180 -7.94 26.70 20.20
C GLY A 180 -7.06 25.60 20.80
N CYS A 181 -6.85 24.49 20.11
CA CYS A 181 -6.17 23.31 20.67
C CYS A 181 -4.98 22.83 19.84
N HIS A 182 -4.76 23.35 18.62
CA HIS A 182 -3.73 22.84 17.74
C HIS A 182 -2.31 23.10 18.29
N ALA A 183 -1.45 22.09 18.18
CA ALA A 183 -0.03 22.24 18.49
C ALA A 183 0.70 23.01 17.38
N ARG A 184 1.85 23.63 17.70
CA ARG A 184 2.65 24.42 16.76
C ARG A 184 3.06 23.64 15.48
N GLN A 185 3.30 22.35 15.62
CA GLN A 185 3.71 21.45 14.53
C GLN A 185 2.53 20.80 13.78
N ALA A 186 1.29 21.09 14.18
CA ALA A 186 0.13 20.54 13.50
C ALA A 186 -0.02 21.18 12.10
N VAL A 187 -0.37 20.35 11.11
CA VAL A 187 -0.46 20.77 9.71
C VAL A 187 -1.84 21.37 9.45
N PRO A 188 -1.94 22.62 8.99
CA PRO A 188 -3.23 23.22 8.65
C PRO A 188 -3.86 22.48 7.45
N LEU A 189 -5.17 22.25 7.53
CA LEU A 189 -5.98 21.67 6.48
C LEU A 189 -7.11 22.58 6.08
N ALA A 190 -7.31 22.73 4.78
CA ALA A 190 -8.49 23.37 4.25
C ALA A 190 -9.75 22.52 4.53
N PRO A 191 -10.94 23.13 4.70
CA PRO A 191 -12.18 22.41 4.93
C PRO A 191 -12.47 21.35 3.85
N GLU A 192 -12.11 21.61 2.59
CA GLU A 192 -12.26 20.74 1.44
C GLU A 192 -11.43 19.47 1.61
N GLN A 193 -10.18 19.59 2.07
CA GLN A 193 -9.29 18.45 2.35
C GLN A 193 -9.84 17.57 3.48
N VAL A 194 -10.41 18.18 4.53
CA VAL A 194 -11.07 17.44 5.62
C VAL A 194 -12.30 16.68 5.10
N ARG A 195 -13.13 17.33 4.26
CA ARG A 195 -14.29 16.68 3.61
C ARG A 195 -13.83 15.53 2.74
N TRP A 196 -12.78 15.72 1.93
CA TRP A 196 -12.19 14.68 1.10
C TRP A 196 -11.74 13.47 1.93
N MET A 197 -10.97 13.70 3.00
CA MET A 197 -10.49 12.62 3.89
C MET A 197 -11.65 11.86 4.54
N ARG A 198 -12.68 12.55 5.02
CA ARG A 198 -13.88 11.93 5.61
C ARG A 198 -14.62 11.07 4.60
N ARG A 199 -14.89 11.61 3.40
CA ARG A 199 -15.57 10.89 2.32
C ARG A 199 -14.76 9.67 1.88
N SER A 200 -13.46 9.84 1.66
CA SER A 200 -12.58 8.75 1.23
C SER A 200 -12.46 7.63 2.26
N LEU A 201 -12.45 7.97 3.54
CA LEU A 201 -12.35 6.98 4.63
C LEU A 201 -13.66 6.20 4.87
N MET A 202 -14.81 6.79 4.51
CA MET A 202 -16.13 6.13 4.63
C MET A 202 -16.54 5.40 3.36
N GLY A 203 -16.02 5.80 2.22
CA GLY A 203 -16.34 5.24 0.91
C GLY A 203 -15.28 4.28 0.40
N GLY A 204 -15.58 3.60 -0.70
CA GLY A 204 -14.61 2.80 -1.43
C GLY A 204 -13.72 3.65 -2.35
N ALA A 205 -12.83 2.99 -3.09
CA ALA A 205 -11.86 3.66 -3.96
C ALA A 205 -12.47 4.55 -5.07
N SER A 206 -13.75 4.40 -5.37
CA SER A 206 -14.48 5.30 -6.28
C SER A 206 -14.53 6.75 -5.76
N THR A 207 -14.36 6.96 -4.45
CA THR A 207 -14.35 8.27 -3.81
C THR A 207 -12.96 8.91 -3.74
N TRP A 208 -11.91 8.19 -4.17
CA TRP A 208 -10.52 8.67 -4.15
C TRP A 208 -10.19 9.44 -5.43
N VAL A 209 -10.85 10.55 -5.61
CA VAL A 209 -10.67 11.45 -6.75
C VAL A 209 -10.39 12.86 -6.24
N ASN A 210 -9.65 13.66 -7.00
CA ASN A 210 -9.59 15.08 -6.75
C ASN A 210 -10.93 15.70 -7.14
N ASP A 211 -11.39 16.66 -6.34
CA ASP A 211 -12.47 17.56 -6.68
C ASP A 211 -11.86 18.87 -7.22
N GLU A 212 -12.66 19.68 -7.88
CA GLU A 212 -12.25 21.01 -8.34
C GLU A 212 -11.76 21.89 -7.17
N GLU A 213 -12.28 21.66 -5.95
CA GLU A 213 -11.98 22.43 -4.74
C GLU A 213 -10.98 21.75 -3.79
N ALA A 214 -10.68 20.45 -3.96
CA ALA A 214 -9.88 19.71 -2.99
C ALA A 214 -8.81 18.82 -3.60
N TYR A 215 -7.56 19.15 -3.30
CA TYR A 215 -6.45 18.24 -3.55
C TYR A 215 -6.28 17.24 -2.40
N ALA A 216 -6.15 15.97 -2.76
CA ALA A 216 -5.88 14.92 -1.80
C ALA A 216 -4.58 15.19 -1.03
N PRO A 217 -4.60 15.22 0.33
CA PRO A 217 -3.42 15.58 1.13
C PRO A 217 -2.45 14.40 1.27
N TYR A 218 -1.93 13.87 0.15
CA TYR A 218 -1.11 12.67 0.14
C TYR A 218 0.21 12.81 0.91
N VAL A 219 0.84 14.01 0.87
CA VAL A 219 2.09 14.28 1.60
C VAL A 219 1.87 14.15 3.11
N LEU A 220 0.81 14.80 3.62
CA LEU A 220 0.41 14.70 5.02
C LEU A 220 0.17 13.25 5.45
N LEU A 221 -0.59 12.51 4.62
CA LEU A 221 -0.95 11.13 4.92
C LEU A 221 0.25 10.19 4.85
N ARG A 222 1.18 10.43 3.91
CA ARG A 222 2.48 9.76 3.86
C ARG A 222 3.25 9.97 5.15
N ASP A 223 3.46 11.22 5.56
CA ASP A 223 4.20 11.56 6.76
C ASP A 223 3.54 10.98 8.02
N PHE A 224 2.20 10.94 8.04
CA PHE A 224 1.42 10.32 9.11
C PHE A 224 1.64 8.81 9.20
N VAL A 225 1.63 8.11 8.07
CA VAL A 225 1.87 6.66 8.01
C VAL A 225 3.33 6.34 8.31
N GLU A 226 4.28 7.03 7.69
CA GLU A 226 5.72 6.76 7.84
C GLU A 226 6.22 6.94 9.28
N ARG A 227 5.65 7.88 10.04
CA ARG A 227 5.96 8.03 11.47
C ARG A 227 5.60 6.82 12.33
N ARG A 228 4.76 5.91 11.81
CA ARG A 228 4.30 4.69 12.51
C ARG A 228 4.97 3.43 12.01
N LEU A 229 5.81 3.55 10.98
CA LEU A 229 6.62 2.43 10.52
C LEU A 229 7.85 2.27 11.41
N GLU A 230 8.21 1.02 11.70
CA GLU A 230 9.42 0.69 12.46
C GLU A 230 10.72 1.15 11.77
N ARG A 231 10.67 1.29 10.45
CA ARG A 231 11.80 1.73 9.62
C ARG A 231 11.31 2.58 8.45
N PRO A 232 12.11 3.59 8.03
CA PRO A 232 11.76 4.40 6.87
C PRO A 232 11.79 3.55 5.59
N LEU A 233 10.87 3.85 4.66
CA LEU A 233 10.82 3.20 3.36
C LEU A 233 11.69 3.97 2.36
N ARG A 234 12.70 3.30 1.76
CA ARG A 234 13.56 3.93 0.75
C ARG A 234 12.79 4.37 -0.49
N SER A 235 11.71 3.69 -0.84
CA SER A 235 10.85 4.04 -1.96
C SER A 235 10.10 5.36 -1.78
N ALA A 236 9.95 5.86 -0.56
CA ALA A 236 9.38 7.19 -0.32
C ALA A 236 10.19 8.33 -0.99
N ALA A 237 11.51 8.16 -1.09
CA ALA A 237 12.37 9.13 -1.78
C ALA A 237 12.19 9.13 -3.31
N MET A 238 11.55 8.10 -3.87
CA MET A 238 11.28 7.98 -5.31
C MET A 238 9.91 8.55 -5.69
N LEU A 239 9.07 8.87 -4.71
CA LEU A 239 7.74 9.45 -4.99
C LEU A 239 7.88 10.78 -5.72
N PRO A 240 7.04 11.02 -6.74
CA PRO A 240 7.02 12.30 -7.45
C PRO A 240 6.63 13.44 -6.50
N LYS A 241 7.12 14.63 -6.81
CA LYS A 241 6.86 15.84 -6.01
C LYS A 241 5.53 16.49 -6.34
#